data_8bcfafdad8d50edfa22c046deb905c4b
#
_entry.id   8bcfafdad8d50edfa22c046deb905c4b
#
_cell.length_a   1.000
_cell.length_b   1.000
_cell.length_c   1.000
_cell.angle_alpha   90.00
_cell.angle_beta   90.00
_cell.angle_gamma   90.00
#
_symmetry.space_group_name_H-M   'P 1'
#
loop_
_entity.id
_entity.type
_entity.pdbx_description
1 polymer ?
#
loop_
_entity_poly.entity_id
_entity_poly.type
_entity_poly.pdbx_seq_one_letter_code
_entity_poly.pdbx_strand_id
1 'polypeptide(L)'
;MNNYWYNLVKQYKRGINMIEMGGIVAKMKNQKINYDKVLWKMINDWERNEERPSILLHSCCAPCSTYTLEFLTQYADVVIYFANPNIHPKNEYLRRAKVQEQFVHDFNERTGANVKYIEAPYKPHEFMKMAKDKGLTEEPEGGRRCTVCFEMRLEFVAEAAVEYGYDYFGSALTLSPKKNAQLINEIGMDVQKIYDVNYLPGDFKKNKGYERSIQMCNDYNIFRQCYCGCVFAAMDQGIDFKQINKDAKAFLEQF
;
A
#
# COMPACT_ATOMS: atom_id res chain seq x y z
N MET A 1 -19.59 11.04 -20.14
CA MET A 1 -20.41 9.95 -19.61
C MET A 1 -20.85 10.27 -18.20
N ASN A 2 -22.09 10.15 -17.95
CA ASN A 2 -23.05 10.68 -17.01
C ASN A 2 -22.65 10.88 -15.54
N ASN A 3 -22.65 12.14 -15.09
CA ASN A 3 -22.74 12.59 -13.68
C ASN A 3 -23.93 12.00 -12.89
N TYR A 4 -24.89 11.37 -13.54
CA TYR A 4 -26.08 10.79 -12.93
C TYR A 4 -25.77 9.50 -12.14
N TRP A 5 -24.93 8.60 -12.67
CA TRP A 5 -24.49 7.39 -11.99
C TRP A 5 -23.55 7.69 -10.82
N TYR A 6 -22.69 8.69 -10.96
CA TYR A 6 -21.80 9.14 -9.89
C TYR A 6 -22.59 9.67 -8.69
N ASN A 7 -23.65 10.44 -8.95
CA ASN A 7 -24.50 10.99 -7.89
C ASN A 7 -25.41 9.93 -7.25
N LEU A 8 -25.86 8.92 -7.98
CA LEU A 8 -26.66 7.80 -7.47
C LEU A 8 -25.82 6.90 -6.54
N VAL A 9 -24.58 6.56 -6.93
CA VAL A 9 -23.64 5.80 -6.12
C VAL A 9 -23.29 6.58 -4.84
N LYS A 10 -23.14 7.91 -4.95
CA LYS A 10 -22.90 8.80 -3.80
C LYS A 10 -24.09 8.85 -2.82
N GLN A 11 -25.32 8.73 -3.31
CA GLN A 11 -26.54 8.70 -2.49
C GLN A 11 -26.75 7.33 -1.79
N TYR A 12 -26.37 6.22 -2.44
CA TYR A 12 -26.47 4.88 -1.87
C TYR A 12 -25.40 4.61 -0.78
N LYS A 13 -24.20 5.18 -0.93
CA LYS A 13 -23.09 5.05 0.04
C LYS A 13 -23.25 5.94 1.30
N ARG A 14 -24.18 6.86 1.35
CA ARG A 14 -24.47 7.68 2.56
C ARG A 14 -25.11 6.89 3.73
N GLY A 15 -25.43 5.62 3.54
CA GLY A 15 -25.93 4.74 4.60
C GLY A 15 -24.86 3.93 5.33
N ILE A 16 -23.63 3.88 4.82
CA ILE A 16 -22.51 3.28 5.56
C ILE A 16 -22.03 4.35 6.54
N ASN A 17 -22.39 4.18 7.81
CA ASN A 17 -21.91 5.01 8.91
C ASN A 17 -20.38 5.11 8.77
N MET A 18 -19.87 6.29 8.38
CA MET A 18 -18.47 6.61 8.58
C MET A 18 -18.20 6.34 10.05
N ILE A 19 -17.51 5.22 10.31
CA ILE A 19 -17.12 4.88 11.67
C ILE A 19 -16.45 6.14 12.20
N GLU A 20 -16.98 6.69 13.29
CA GLU A 20 -16.39 7.85 13.96
C GLU A 20 -14.99 7.53 14.50
N MET A 21 -14.09 7.15 13.60
CA MET A 21 -12.67 6.98 13.92
C MET A 21 -12.08 8.30 14.40
N GLY A 22 -12.58 9.43 13.90
CA GLY A 22 -12.24 10.76 14.41
C GLY A 22 -12.51 10.92 15.90
N GLY A 23 -13.56 10.30 16.43
CA GLY A 23 -13.88 10.35 17.86
C GLY A 23 -12.94 9.49 18.72
N ILE A 24 -12.48 8.35 18.20
CA ILE A 24 -11.52 7.47 18.89
C ILE A 24 -10.13 8.11 18.90
N VAL A 25 -9.70 8.66 17.76
CA VAL A 25 -8.39 9.32 17.62
C VAL A 25 -8.32 10.63 18.39
N ALA A 26 -9.39 11.43 18.43
CA ALA A 26 -9.45 12.67 19.21
C ALA A 26 -9.33 12.44 20.72
N LYS A 27 -9.78 11.30 21.23
CA LYS A 27 -9.64 10.93 22.67
C LYS A 27 -8.25 10.42 23.03
N MET A 28 -7.38 10.09 22.05
CA MET A 28 -6.08 9.43 22.27
C MET A 28 -4.87 10.32 21.92
N LYS A 29 -4.99 11.63 21.98
CA LYS A 29 -3.98 12.63 21.52
C LYS A 29 -2.54 12.41 22.00
N ASN A 30 -2.27 11.51 22.97
CA ASN A 30 -0.94 11.23 23.51
C ASN A 30 -0.61 9.74 23.67
N GLN A 31 -1.39 8.81 23.11
CA GLN A 31 -1.12 7.38 23.21
C GLN A 31 -0.90 6.77 21.83
N LYS A 32 0.07 5.84 21.73
CA LYS A 32 0.26 5.03 20.51
C LYS A 32 -0.98 4.18 20.27
N ILE A 33 -1.64 4.39 19.12
CA ILE A 33 -2.81 3.61 18.71
C ILE A 33 -2.35 2.22 18.28
N ASN A 34 -3.04 1.19 18.76
CA ASN A 34 -2.84 -0.17 18.27
C ASN A 34 -3.71 -0.41 17.04
N TYR A 35 -3.19 -0.09 15.85
CA TYR A 35 -3.93 -0.22 14.59
C TYR A 35 -4.25 -1.67 14.21
N ASP A 36 -3.54 -2.64 14.71
CA ASP A 36 -3.93 -4.06 14.59
C ASP A 36 -5.27 -4.33 15.30
N LYS A 37 -5.43 -3.83 16.54
CA LYS A 37 -6.71 -3.94 17.25
C LYS A 37 -7.84 -3.16 16.58
N VAL A 38 -7.54 -2.02 15.97
CA VAL A 38 -8.53 -1.24 15.21
C VAL A 38 -9.00 -2.04 14.00
N LEU A 39 -8.08 -2.63 13.25
CA LEU A 39 -8.41 -3.49 12.10
C LEU A 39 -9.27 -4.68 12.52
N TRP A 40 -8.92 -5.38 13.60
CA TRP A 40 -9.71 -6.50 14.11
C TRP A 40 -11.12 -6.09 14.53
N LYS A 41 -11.28 -4.88 15.09
CA LYS A 41 -12.62 -4.37 15.40
C LYS A 41 -13.44 -4.16 14.13
N MET A 42 -12.84 -3.59 13.09
CA MET A 42 -13.51 -3.41 11.79
C MET A 42 -13.92 -4.76 11.18
N ILE A 43 -13.02 -5.75 11.18
CA ILE A 43 -13.29 -7.09 10.68
C ILE A 43 -14.46 -7.74 11.44
N ASN A 44 -14.46 -7.66 12.76
CA ASN A 44 -15.58 -8.19 13.58
C ASN A 44 -16.90 -7.48 13.26
N ASP A 45 -16.86 -6.18 12.94
CA ASP A 45 -18.06 -5.42 12.54
C ASP A 45 -18.55 -5.88 11.16
N TRP A 46 -17.64 -6.13 10.18
CA TRP A 46 -17.99 -6.71 8.88
C TRP A 46 -18.62 -8.10 9.00
N GLU A 47 -18.00 -9.00 9.79
CA GLU A 47 -18.52 -10.35 10.01
C GLU A 47 -19.91 -10.33 10.68
N ARG A 48 -20.11 -9.46 11.69
CA ARG A 48 -21.41 -9.32 12.37
C ARG A 48 -22.51 -8.81 11.44
N ASN A 49 -22.15 -7.94 10.49
CA ASN A 49 -23.07 -7.36 9.53
C ASN A 49 -23.20 -8.19 8.24
N GLU A 50 -22.49 -9.33 8.13
CA GLU A 50 -22.40 -10.15 6.92
C GLU A 50 -21.89 -9.36 5.70
N GLU A 51 -21.00 -8.39 5.94
CA GLU A 51 -20.39 -7.54 4.91
C GLU A 51 -19.08 -8.15 4.42
N ARG A 52 -18.81 -8.02 3.12
CA ARG A 52 -17.53 -8.33 2.50
C ARG A 52 -17.08 -7.13 1.65
N PRO A 53 -16.36 -6.17 2.25
CA PRO A 53 -15.99 -4.94 1.57
C PRO A 53 -14.93 -5.15 0.50
N SER A 54 -14.89 -4.22 -0.46
CA SER A 54 -13.86 -4.14 -1.48
C SER A 54 -12.74 -3.20 -1.03
N ILE A 55 -11.47 -3.64 -1.18
CA ILE A 55 -10.29 -2.91 -0.75
C ILE A 55 -9.33 -2.69 -1.91
N LEU A 56 -8.99 -1.43 -2.20
CA LEU A 56 -7.87 -1.09 -3.06
C LEU A 56 -6.60 -0.93 -2.19
N LEU A 57 -5.68 -1.89 -2.28
CA LEU A 57 -4.51 -1.98 -1.41
C LEU A 57 -3.26 -1.52 -2.14
N HIS A 58 -2.68 -0.37 -1.74
CA HIS A 58 -1.37 0.03 -2.22
C HIS A 58 -0.31 -1.01 -1.86
N SER A 59 0.49 -1.44 -2.85
CA SER A 59 1.67 -2.28 -2.63
C SER A 59 2.90 -1.69 -3.32
N CYS A 60 4.04 -1.69 -2.60
CA CYS A 60 5.32 -1.27 -3.17
C CYS A 60 6.14 -2.43 -3.76
N CYS A 61 5.80 -3.66 -3.43
CA CYS A 61 6.51 -4.87 -3.87
C CYS A 61 5.82 -6.13 -3.33
N ALA A 62 6.03 -7.25 -3.98
CA ALA A 62 5.45 -8.54 -3.60
C ALA A 62 5.74 -8.94 -2.12
N PRO A 63 6.97 -8.81 -1.58
CA PRO A 63 7.21 -9.14 -0.17
C PRO A 63 6.28 -8.43 0.82
N CYS A 64 5.87 -7.17 0.53
CA CYS A 64 4.97 -6.44 1.42
C CYS A 64 3.51 -6.88 1.30
N SER A 65 3.10 -7.43 0.17
CA SER A 65 1.73 -7.90 -0.05
C SER A 65 1.50 -9.36 0.34
N THR A 66 2.54 -10.17 0.59
CA THR A 66 2.39 -11.60 0.90
C THR A 66 1.41 -11.87 2.05
N TYR A 67 1.81 -11.64 3.27
CA TYR A 67 0.97 -11.85 4.46
C TYR A 67 -0.25 -10.92 4.47
N THR A 68 -0.12 -9.72 3.92
CA THR A 68 -1.26 -8.79 3.88
C THR A 68 -2.41 -9.36 3.04
N LEU A 69 -2.12 -10.02 1.91
CA LEU A 69 -3.12 -10.73 1.11
C LEU A 69 -3.64 -11.98 1.83
N GLU A 70 -2.74 -12.83 2.37
CA GLU A 70 -3.13 -14.03 3.12
C GLU A 70 -4.10 -13.69 4.25
N PHE A 71 -3.91 -12.54 4.91
CA PHE A 71 -4.78 -12.07 5.98
C PHE A 71 -6.08 -11.45 5.45
N LEU A 72 -6.01 -10.46 4.56
CA LEU A 72 -7.19 -9.68 4.16
C LEU A 72 -8.17 -10.45 3.28
N THR A 73 -7.71 -11.37 2.43
CA THR A 73 -8.59 -12.14 1.54
C THR A 73 -9.56 -13.06 2.26
N GLN A 74 -9.35 -13.31 3.54
CA GLN A 74 -10.29 -14.04 4.38
C GLN A 74 -11.57 -13.23 4.64
N TYR A 75 -11.48 -11.89 4.65
CA TYR A 75 -12.53 -10.99 5.14
C TYR A 75 -13.05 -10.01 4.08
N ALA A 76 -12.31 -9.79 3.00
CA ALA A 76 -12.59 -8.74 2.02
C ALA A 76 -12.19 -9.15 0.60
N ASP A 77 -12.73 -8.44 -0.39
CA ASP A 77 -12.30 -8.52 -1.78
C ASP A 77 -11.16 -7.52 -2.01
N VAL A 78 -9.96 -8.04 -2.32
CA VAL A 78 -8.73 -7.23 -2.37
C VAL A 78 -8.26 -7.06 -3.80
N VAL A 79 -7.89 -5.82 -4.12
CA VAL A 79 -7.21 -5.47 -5.37
C VAL A 79 -5.88 -4.81 -5.03
N ILE A 80 -4.78 -5.32 -5.58
CA ILE A 80 -3.47 -4.68 -5.46
C ILE A 80 -3.38 -3.51 -6.40
N TYR A 81 -3.01 -2.34 -5.86
CA TYR A 81 -2.72 -1.13 -6.64
C TYR A 81 -1.22 -0.82 -6.54
N PHE A 82 -0.51 -1.00 -7.65
CA PHE A 82 0.93 -0.79 -7.72
C PHE A 82 1.24 0.62 -8.23
N ALA A 83 1.33 1.59 -7.32
CA ALA A 83 1.57 3.01 -7.60
C ALA A 83 2.84 3.48 -6.89
N ASN A 84 4.00 3.45 -7.57
CA ASN A 84 5.31 3.62 -6.95
C ASN A 84 6.24 4.55 -7.75
N PRO A 85 5.96 5.86 -7.82
CA PRO A 85 6.80 6.82 -8.55
C PRO A 85 8.20 6.99 -7.93
N ASN A 86 8.39 6.55 -6.70
CA ASN A 86 9.66 6.63 -5.98
C ASN A 86 10.67 5.56 -6.38
N ILE A 87 10.27 4.50 -7.08
CA ILE A 87 11.18 3.40 -7.42
C ILE A 87 12.05 3.77 -8.61
N HIS A 88 13.37 3.73 -8.42
CA HIS A 88 14.40 3.96 -9.40
C HIS A 88 15.47 2.86 -9.31
N PRO A 89 16.16 2.53 -10.43
CA PRO A 89 15.91 2.96 -11.81
C PRO A 89 14.64 2.33 -12.40
N LYS A 90 14.28 2.72 -13.63
CA LYS A 90 13.06 2.21 -14.30
C LYS A 90 13.01 0.69 -14.40
N ASN A 91 14.11 0.02 -14.70
CA ASN A 91 14.15 -1.44 -14.78
C ASN A 91 13.85 -2.10 -13.41
N GLU A 92 14.28 -1.49 -12.31
CA GLU A 92 13.92 -1.96 -10.97
C GLU A 92 12.43 -1.79 -10.67
N TYR A 93 11.80 -0.69 -11.13
CA TYR A 93 10.35 -0.53 -11.06
C TYR A 93 9.65 -1.65 -11.84
N LEU A 94 10.04 -1.88 -13.10
CA LEU A 94 9.45 -2.93 -13.94
C LEU A 94 9.64 -4.33 -13.34
N ARG A 95 10.84 -4.64 -12.79
CA ARG A 95 11.08 -5.89 -12.09
C ARG A 95 10.12 -6.09 -10.93
N ARG A 96 9.93 -5.07 -10.08
CA ARG A 96 9.01 -5.17 -8.93
C ARG A 96 7.57 -5.29 -9.35
N ALA A 97 7.15 -4.58 -10.39
CA ALA A 97 5.81 -4.70 -10.96
C ALA A 97 5.56 -6.14 -11.46
N LYS A 98 6.51 -6.69 -12.23
CA LYS A 98 6.41 -8.06 -12.76
C LYS A 98 6.38 -9.12 -11.65
N VAL A 99 7.25 -8.99 -10.64
CA VAL A 99 7.25 -9.90 -9.47
C VAL A 99 5.96 -9.78 -8.67
N GLN A 100 5.39 -8.58 -8.55
CA GLN A 100 4.11 -8.37 -7.86
C GLN A 100 2.95 -9.00 -8.63
N GLU A 101 2.88 -8.82 -9.94
CA GLU A 101 1.87 -9.42 -10.80
C GLU A 101 1.93 -10.95 -10.73
N GLN A 102 3.13 -11.53 -10.90
CA GLN A 102 3.34 -12.98 -10.81
C GLN A 102 2.94 -13.53 -9.44
N PHE A 103 3.30 -12.83 -8.36
CA PHE A 103 2.89 -13.26 -7.03
C PHE A 103 1.37 -13.28 -6.85
N VAL A 104 0.64 -12.28 -7.37
CA VAL A 104 -0.83 -12.25 -7.31
C VAL A 104 -1.42 -13.45 -8.07
N HIS A 105 -0.89 -13.75 -9.26
CA HIS A 105 -1.29 -14.93 -10.04
C HIS A 105 -1.08 -16.23 -9.24
N ASP A 106 0.14 -16.47 -8.75
CA ASP A 106 0.50 -17.68 -8.02
C ASP A 106 -0.26 -17.82 -6.70
N PHE A 107 -0.53 -16.68 -6.03
CA PHE A 107 -1.34 -16.64 -4.82
C PHE A 107 -2.77 -17.10 -5.10
N ASN A 108 -3.39 -16.58 -6.17
CA ASN A 108 -4.73 -16.97 -6.57
C ASN A 108 -4.81 -18.47 -6.92
N GLU A 109 -3.84 -18.98 -7.70
CA GLU A 109 -3.80 -20.40 -8.06
C GLU A 109 -3.69 -21.31 -6.84
N ARG A 110 -2.84 -20.97 -5.86
CA ARG A 110 -2.61 -21.80 -4.68
C ARG A 110 -3.70 -21.72 -3.62
N THR A 111 -4.38 -20.57 -3.52
CA THR A 111 -5.35 -20.34 -2.44
C THR A 111 -6.80 -20.36 -2.89
N GLY A 112 -7.07 -20.29 -4.19
CA GLY A 112 -8.42 -20.10 -4.73
C GLY A 112 -8.97 -18.68 -4.54
N ALA A 113 -8.13 -17.72 -4.11
CA ALA A 113 -8.51 -16.33 -3.99
C ALA A 113 -8.70 -15.68 -5.37
N ASN A 114 -9.35 -14.51 -5.41
CA ASN A 114 -9.59 -13.75 -6.64
C ASN A 114 -9.04 -12.32 -6.50
N VAL A 115 -7.77 -12.21 -6.11
CA VAL A 115 -7.09 -10.92 -6.02
C VAL A 115 -6.81 -10.40 -7.42
N LYS A 116 -7.13 -9.12 -7.67
CA LYS A 116 -6.80 -8.42 -8.91
C LYS A 116 -5.54 -7.59 -8.74
N TYR A 117 -4.88 -7.28 -9.86
CA TYR A 117 -3.71 -6.42 -9.92
C TYR A 117 -3.96 -5.26 -10.87
N ILE A 118 -3.68 -4.05 -10.42
CA ILE A 118 -3.74 -2.82 -11.21
C ILE A 118 -2.41 -2.10 -11.06
N GLU A 119 -1.73 -1.83 -12.18
CA GLU A 119 -0.54 -1.01 -12.21
C GLU A 119 -0.90 0.43 -12.60
N ALA A 120 -0.56 1.38 -11.73
CA ALA A 120 -0.71 2.81 -12.03
C ALA A 120 0.33 3.27 -13.04
N PRO A 121 0.07 4.35 -13.79
CA PRO A 121 1.09 4.95 -14.66
C PRO A 121 2.36 5.30 -13.88
N TYR A 122 3.52 4.85 -14.39
CA TYR A 122 4.81 5.14 -13.76
C TYR A 122 5.26 6.58 -14.06
N LYS A 123 5.20 7.43 -13.05
CA LYS A 123 5.50 8.87 -13.14
C LYS A 123 6.65 9.27 -12.19
N PRO A 124 7.88 8.79 -12.40
CA PRO A 124 9.00 9.03 -11.47
C PRO A 124 9.35 10.51 -11.32
N HIS A 125 9.06 11.33 -12.34
CA HIS A 125 9.30 12.77 -12.29
C HIS A 125 8.47 13.49 -11.23
N GLU A 126 7.26 12.98 -10.90
CA GLU A 126 6.40 13.58 -9.85
C GLU A 126 7.06 13.43 -8.48
N PHE A 127 7.62 12.25 -8.17
CA PHE A 127 8.37 12.04 -6.93
C PHE A 127 9.64 12.90 -6.87
N MET A 128 10.41 12.95 -7.97
CA MET A 128 11.64 13.75 -8.02
C MET A 128 11.34 15.24 -7.88
N LYS A 129 10.29 15.73 -8.55
CA LYS A 129 9.84 17.12 -8.45
C LYS A 129 9.42 17.43 -7.02
N MET A 130 8.59 16.60 -6.39
CA MET A 130 8.15 16.76 -5.01
C MET A 130 9.35 16.86 -4.04
N ALA A 131 10.33 15.96 -4.16
CA ALA A 131 11.51 15.96 -3.29
C ALA A 131 12.34 17.24 -3.45
N LYS A 132 12.51 17.73 -4.70
CA LYS A 132 13.25 18.95 -5.01
C LYS A 132 12.49 20.20 -4.53
N ASP A 133 11.22 20.35 -4.88
CA ASP A 133 10.43 21.55 -4.59
C ASP A 133 10.25 21.76 -3.08
N LYS A 134 10.20 20.66 -2.32
CA LYS A 134 10.09 20.71 -0.85
C LYS A 134 11.45 20.75 -0.14
N GLY A 135 12.59 20.77 -0.86
CA GLY A 135 13.93 20.78 -0.29
C GLY A 135 14.28 19.53 0.52
N LEU A 136 13.80 18.35 0.07
CA LEU A 136 13.91 17.09 0.81
C LEU A 136 14.95 16.11 0.23
N THR A 137 15.80 16.56 -0.69
CA THR A 137 16.80 15.71 -1.36
C THR A 137 17.84 15.15 -0.39
N GLU A 138 18.25 15.95 0.60
CA GLU A 138 19.26 15.62 1.60
C GLU A 138 18.68 14.98 2.89
N GLU A 139 17.35 14.79 2.95
CA GLU A 139 16.74 14.14 4.10
C GLU A 139 17.12 12.65 4.18
N PRO A 140 17.45 12.11 5.35
CA PRO A 140 17.79 10.70 5.50
C PRO A 140 16.59 9.77 5.24
N GLU A 141 16.84 8.49 5.05
CA GLU A 141 15.76 7.49 5.03
C GLU A 141 15.03 7.48 6.38
N GLY A 142 13.69 7.51 6.34
CA GLY A 142 12.83 7.62 7.52
C GLY A 142 12.49 9.06 7.91
N GLY A 143 13.15 10.07 7.33
CA GLY A 143 12.89 11.50 7.57
C GLY A 143 11.68 12.05 6.81
N ARG A 144 11.60 13.38 6.71
CA ARG A 144 10.46 14.10 6.10
C ARG A 144 10.20 13.70 4.65
N ARG A 145 11.25 13.39 3.86
CA ARG A 145 11.08 12.87 2.48
C ARG A 145 10.23 11.61 2.47
N CYS A 146 10.47 10.68 3.41
CA CYS A 146 9.68 9.45 3.50
C CYS A 146 8.23 9.71 3.90
N THR A 147 7.98 10.68 4.79
CA THR A 147 6.63 11.10 5.18
C THR A 147 5.83 11.56 3.96
N VAL A 148 6.37 12.51 3.19
CA VAL A 148 5.71 13.03 1.98
C VAL A 148 5.60 11.96 0.87
N CYS A 149 6.55 11.02 0.81
CA CYS A 149 6.47 9.88 -0.10
C CYS A 149 5.33 8.91 0.27
N PHE A 150 5.05 8.72 1.56
CA PHE A 150 3.89 7.91 2.00
C PHE A 150 2.58 8.63 1.67
N GLU A 151 2.50 9.92 1.95
CA GLU A 151 1.36 10.78 1.62
C GLU A 151 1.02 10.69 0.13
N MET A 152 1.95 11.01 -0.75
CA MET A 152 1.78 10.92 -2.22
C MET A 152 1.23 9.56 -2.67
N ARG A 153 1.74 8.45 -2.13
CA ARG A 153 1.29 7.11 -2.53
C ARG A 153 -0.08 6.75 -1.97
N LEU A 154 -0.41 7.22 -0.77
CA LEU A 154 -1.73 7.04 -0.19
C LEU A 154 -2.77 7.90 -0.90
N GLU A 155 -2.41 9.11 -1.34
CA GLU A 155 -3.27 9.95 -2.18
C GLU A 155 -3.58 9.25 -3.52
N PHE A 156 -2.58 8.69 -4.20
CA PHE A 156 -2.82 7.97 -5.46
C PHE A 156 -3.78 6.79 -5.31
N VAL A 157 -3.66 6.01 -4.24
CA VAL A 157 -4.57 4.88 -4.04
C VAL A 157 -5.95 5.35 -3.57
N ALA A 158 -6.05 6.43 -2.80
CA ALA A 158 -7.34 7.01 -2.38
C ALA A 158 -8.10 7.59 -3.58
N GLU A 159 -7.42 8.35 -4.45
CA GLU A 159 -7.99 8.88 -5.69
C GLU A 159 -8.52 7.74 -6.58
N ALA A 160 -7.72 6.70 -6.80
CA ALA A 160 -8.12 5.54 -7.58
C ALA A 160 -9.27 4.76 -6.90
N ALA A 161 -9.29 4.67 -5.57
CA ALA A 161 -10.37 4.01 -4.84
C ALA A 161 -11.71 4.74 -5.02
N VAL A 162 -11.69 6.08 -5.04
CA VAL A 162 -12.87 6.88 -5.38
C VAL A 162 -13.30 6.68 -6.82
N GLU A 163 -12.35 6.75 -7.77
CA GLU A 163 -12.61 6.61 -9.20
C GLU A 163 -13.24 5.26 -9.55
N TYR A 164 -12.69 4.18 -8.98
CA TYR A 164 -13.15 2.82 -9.26
C TYR A 164 -14.26 2.33 -8.33
N GLY A 165 -14.63 3.10 -7.33
CA GLY A 165 -15.75 2.81 -6.43
C GLY A 165 -15.46 1.74 -5.38
N TYR A 166 -14.22 1.63 -4.88
CA TYR A 166 -13.88 0.75 -3.76
C TYR A 166 -14.36 1.32 -2.42
N ASP A 167 -14.68 0.43 -1.47
CA ASP A 167 -15.16 0.81 -0.15
C ASP A 167 -14.04 1.34 0.74
N TYR A 168 -12.85 0.77 0.58
CA TYR A 168 -11.65 1.13 1.34
C TYR A 168 -10.42 1.28 0.45
N PHE A 169 -9.52 2.17 0.86
CA PHE A 169 -8.14 2.15 0.43
C PHE A 169 -7.21 1.83 1.60
N GLY A 170 -6.07 1.21 1.33
CA GLY A 170 -5.12 0.84 2.36
C GLY A 170 -3.70 0.67 1.83
N SER A 171 -2.77 0.27 2.69
CA SER A 171 -1.38 0.05 2.26
C SER A 171 -0.72 -1.14 2.95
N ALA A 172 -0.05 -1.98 2.15
CA ALA A 172 0.82 -3.05 2.62
C ALA A 172 2.15 -2.55 3.21
N LEU A 173 2.43 -1.25 3.16
CA LEU A 173 3.67 -0.65 3.71
C LEU A 173 3.87 -0.95 5.19
N THR A 174 2.79 -1.09 5.96
CA THR A 174 2.85 -1.31 7.41
C THR A 174 3.35 -2.71 7.79
N LEU A 175 3.51 -3.62 6.82
CA LEU A 175 4.17 -4.92 7.03
C LEU A 175 5.67 -4.77 7.25
N SER A 176 6.30 -3.77 6.63
CA SER A 176 7.76 -3.59 6.72
C SER A 176 8.20 -3.14 8.12
N PRO A 177 9.18 -3.80 8.76
CA PRO A 177 9.72 -3.37 10.04
C PRO A 177 10.47 -2.03 9.94
N LYS A 178 10.96 -1.67 8.75
CA LYS A 178 11.64 -0.40 8.48
C LYS A 178 10.68 0.79 8.28
N LYS A 179 9.37 0.57 8.34
CA LYS A 179 8.35 1.59 8.13
C LYS A 179 7.60 1.88 9.42
N ASN A 180 7.39 3.18 9.70
CA ASN A 180 6.62 3.61 10.86
C ASN A 180 5.12 3.44 10.60
N ALA A 181 4.52 2.37 11.15
CA ALA A 181 3.11 2.09 10.97
C ALA A 181 2.20 3.16 11.59
N GLN A 182 2.60 3.80 12.71
CA GLN A 182 1.83 4.90 13.29
C GLN A 182 1.69 6.04 12.29
N LEU A 183 2.82 6.51 11.76
CA LEU A 183 2.85 7.61 10.79
C LEU A 183 2.05 7.29 9.51
N ILE A 184 2.20 6.06 8.97
CA ILE A 184 1.47 5.67 7.75
C ILE A 184 -0.05 5.66 7.99
N ASN A 185 -0.50 5.17 9.15
CA ASN A 185 -1.91 5.17 9.49
C ASN A 185 -2.45 6.59 9.74
N GLU A 186 -1.68 7.45 10.41
CA GLU A 186 -2.03 8.86 10.62
C GLU A 186 -2.22 9.58 9.27
N ILE A 187 -1.27 9.42 8.34
CA ILE A 187 -1.37 9.97 6.98
C ILE A 187 -2.61 9.40 6.26
N GLY A 188 -2.83 8.08 6.32
CA GLY A 188 -3.98 7.45 5.68
C GLY A 188 -5.32 8.00 6.17
N MET A 189 -5.42 8.28 7.47
CA MET A 189 -6.60 8.89 8.06
C MET A 189 -6.80 10.36 7.66
N ASP A 190 -5.72 11.10 7.41
CA ASP A 190 -5.81 12.47 6.90
C ASP A 190 -6.18 12.48 5.42
N VAL A 191 -5.62 11.59 4.61
CA VAL A 191 -5.97 11.39 3.20
C VAL A 191 -7.45 10.98 3.05
N GLN A 192 -7.97 10.09 3.92
CA GLN A 192 -9.39 9.73 3.95
C GLN A 192 -10.30 10.95 3.97
N LYS A 193 -9.96 11.97 4.76
CA LYS A 193 -10.77 13.20 4.90
C LYS A 193 -10.80 14.03 3.63
N ILE A 194 -9.68 14.00 2.86
CA ILE A 194 -9.52 14.76 1.63
C ILE A 194 -10.32 14.13 0.49
N TYR A 195 -10.25 12.79 0.36
CA TYR A 195 -10.80 12.06 -0.77
C TYR A 195 -12.20 11.46 -0.53
N ASP A 196 -12.76 11.58 0.68
CA ASP A 196 -14.07 11.04 1.06
C ASP A 196 -14.22 9.54 0.76
N VAL A 197 -13.17 8.78 1.07
CA VAL A 197 -13.11 7.31 0.96
C VAL A 197 -12.51 6.72 2.21
N ASN A 198 -13.00 5.57 2.68
CA ASN A 198 -12.56 4.98 3.94
C ASN A 198 -11.12 4.48 3.85
N TYR A 199 -10.32 4.78 4.88
CA TYR A 199 -8.99 4.23 5.04
C TYR A 199 -9.04 2.94 5.86
N LEU A 200 -8.34 1.90 5.39
CA LEU A 200 -8.13 0.65 6.12
C LEU A 200 -6.87 0.76 6.99
N PRO A 201 -6.99 1.01 8.30
CA PRO A 201 -5.84 1.05 9.18
C PRO A 201 -5.32 -0.37 9.44
N GLY A 202 -4.01 -0.49 9.67
CA GLY A 202 -3.43 -1.80 10.01
C GLY A 202 -1.96 -1.69 10.41
N ASP A 203 -1.49 -2.69 11.15
CA ASP A 203 -0.08 -2.91 11.44
C ASP A 203 0.28 -4.38 11.16
N PHE A 204 0.39 -4.70 9.87
CA PHE A 204 0.52 -6.08 9.37
C PHE A 204 1.80 -6.80 9.80
N LYS A 205 2.78 -6.12 10.41
CA LYS A 205 3.94 -6.78 11.03
C LYS A 205 3.63 -7.41 12.39
N LYS A 206 2.48 -7.03 13.00
CA LYS A 206 2.00 -7.63 14.25
C LYS A 206 1.67 -9.11 14.07
N ASN A 207 1.47 -9.82 15.20
CA ASN A 207 1.05 -11.23 15.21
C ASN A 207 1.93 -12.14 14.35
N LYS A 208 3.26 -11.87 14.32
CA LYS A 208 4.25 -12.56 13.48
C LYS A 208 4.05 -12.39 11.96
N GLY A 209 3.26 -11.40 11.52
CA GLY A 209 2.99 -11.18 10.11
C GLY A 209 4.24 -10.91 9.29
N TYR A 210 5.25 -10.21 9.83
CA TYR A 210 6.52 -10.04 9.15
C TYR A 210 7.29 -11.37 8.99
N GLU A 211 7.32 -12.20 10.03
CA GLU A 211 7.94 -13.54 9.98
C GLU A 211 7.23 -14.42 8.93
N ARG A 212 5.90 -14.40 8.94
CA ARG A 212 5.09 -15.11 7.94
C ARG A 212 5.38 -14.63 6.53
N SER A 213 5.55 -13.32 6.32
CA SER A 213 5.90 -12.77 5.01
C SER A 213 7.24 -13.28 4.48
N ILE A 214 8.22 -13.50 5.37
CA ILE A 214 9.52 -14.09 4.99
C ILE A 214 9.33 -15.54 4.52
N GLN A 215 8.54 -16.34 5.25
CA GLN A 215 8.22 -17.72 4.86
C GLN A 215 7.54 -17.74 3.49
N MET A 216 6.50 -16.91 3.30
CA MET A 216 5.81 -16.82 2.01
C MET A 216 6.73 -16.37 0.87
N CYS A 217 7.67 -15.46 1.11
CA CYS A 217 8.66 -15.10 0.08
C CYS A 217 9.48 -16.31 -0.37
N ASN A 218 9.83 -17.23 0.55
CA ASN A 218 10.53 -18.47 0.20
C ASN A 218 9.59 -19.45 -0.53
N ASP A 219 8.36 -19.63 -0.02
CA ASP A 219 7.37 -20.56 -0.58
C ASP A 219 6.98 -20.22 -2.02
N TYR A 220 6.94 -18.92 -2.35
CA TYR A 220 6.60 -18.39 -3.67
C TYR A 220 7.82 -17.96 -4.50
N ASN A 221 9.05 -18.22 -4.02
CA ASN A 221 10.30 -17.83 -4.68
C ASN A 221 10.34 -16.33 -5.05
N ILE A 222 9.89 -15.47 -4.13
CA ILE A 222 9.79 -14.02 -4.36
C ILE A 222 11.14 -13.34 -4.13
N PHE A 223 11.60 -12.59 -5.12
CA PHE A 223 12.76 -11.71 -4.97
C PHE A 223 12.53 -10.66 -3.88
N ARG A 224 13.44 -10.58 -2.93
CA ARG A 224 13.42 -9.57 -1.85
C ARG A 224 14.47 -8.49 -2.12
N GLN A 225 14.00 -7.30 -2.39
CA GLN A 225 14.86 -6.13 -2.61
C GLN A 225 15.57 -5.65 -1.33
N CYS A 226 16.78 -5.10 -1.48
CA CYS A 226 17.59 -4.62 -0.36
C CYS A 226 17.29 -3.17 0.07
N TYR A 227 16.59 -2.37 -0.76
CA TYR A 227 16.25 -0.97 -0.48
C TYR A 227 14.79 -0.65 -0.84
N CYS A 228 14.28 0.50 -0.40
CA CYS A 228 12.87 0.86 -0.63
C CYS A 228 12.53 1.25 -2.08
N GLY A 229 13.52 1.43 -2.95
CA GLY A 229 13.38 1.88 -4.33
C GLY A 229 13.70 3.37 -4.54
N CYS A 230 13.70 4.17 -3.49
CA CYS A 230 14.02 5.59 -3.54
C CYS A 230 15.49 5.82 -3.90
N VAL A 231 15.75 6.67 -4.91
CA VAL A 231 17.12 7.00 -5.35
C VAL A 231 17.95 7.59 -4.22
N PHE A 232 17.39 8.48 -3.43
CA PHE A 232 18.09 9.14 -2.31
C PHE A 232 18.48 8.13 -1.22
N ALA A 233 17.55 7.24 -0.82
CA ALA A 233 17.86 6.20 0.16
C ALA A 233 18.90 5.20 -0.34
N ALA A 234 18.94 4.92 -1.62
CA ALA A 234 19.96 4.07 -2.21
C ALA A 234 21.34 4.75 -2.23
N MET A 235 21.38 6.05 -2.51
CA MET A 235 22.64 6.85 -2.41
C MET A 235 23.14 6.88 -0.97
N ASP A 236 22.27 7.14 0.00
CA ASP A 236 22.62 7.13 1.45
C ASP A 236 23.20 5.78 1.89
N GLN A 237 22.72 4.68 1.31
CA GLN A 237 23.16 3.31 1.62
C GLN A 237 24.36 2.85 0.77
N GLY A 238 24.90 3.67 -0.12
CA GLY A 238 25.99 3.31 -1.02
C GLY A 238 25.64 2.22 -2.05
N ILE A 239 24.36 2.10 -2.41
CA ILE A 239 23.88 1.07 -3.35
C ILE A 239 24.29 1.44 -4.78
N ASP A 240 24.91 0.49 -5.48
CA ASP A 240 25.29 0.67 -6.89
C ASP A 240 24.07 0.58 -7.82
N PHE A 241 23.61 1.73 -8.27
CA PHE A 241 22.50 1.83 -9.23
C PHE A 241 22.78 1.17 -10.59
N LYS A 242 24.03 1.14 -11.03
CA LYS A 242 24.40 0.50 -12.31
C LYS A 242 24.20 -1.01 -12.18
N GLN A 243 24.64 -1.58 -11.05
CA GLN A 243 24.44 -3.00 -10.77
C GLN A 243 22.95 -3.34 -10.62
N ILE A 244 22.19 -2.55 -9.84
CA ILE A 244 20.73 -2.75 -9.72
C ILE A 244 20.04 -2.72 -11.08
N ASN A 245 20.39 -1.76 -11.93
CA ASN A 245 19.80 -1.63 -13.26
C ASN A 245 20.16 -2.82 -14.17
N LYS A 246 21.41 -3.30 -14.10
CA LYS A 246 21.87 -4.47 -14.84
C LYS A 246 21.15 -5.73 -14.42
N ASP A 247 21.04 -5.98 -13.10
CA ASP A 247 20.38 -7.15 -12.54
C ASP A 247 18.88 -7.15 -12.86
N ALA A 248 18.22 -5.99 -12.74
CA ALA A 248 16.82 -5.84 -13.08
C ALA A 248 16.57 -6.07 -14.57
N LYS A 249 17.45 -5.57 -15.45
CA LYS A 249 17.36 -5.81 -16.89
C LYS A 249 17.52 -7.30 -17.21
N ALA A 250 18.54 -7.96 -16.66
CA ALA A 250 18.76 -9.39 -16.87
C ALA A 250 17.60 -10.25 -16.38
N PHE A 251 16.92 -9.83 -15.29
CA PHE A 251 15.70 -10.49 -14.83
C PHE A 251 14.56 -10.34 -15.86
N LEU A 252 14.34 -9.12 -16.36
CA LEU A 252 13.26 -8.82 -17.32
C LEU A 252 13.45 -9.53 -18.67
N GLU A 253 14.68 -9.85 -19.07
CA GLU A 253 14.98 -10.59 -20.30
C GLU A 253 14.60 -12.09 -20.22
N GLN A 254 14.18 -12.58 -19.03
CA GLN A 254 13.75 -13.97 -18.82
C GLN A 254 12.21 -14.16 -18.95
N PHE A 255 11.48 -13.06 -19.10
CA PHE A 255 10.02 -12.99 -19.26
C PHE A 255 9.61 -12.42 -20.61
#